data_71ae674cf0bb39f3e676acfadc754423
#
_entry.id   71ae674cf0bb39f3e676acfadc754423
#
_cell.length_a   1.000
_cell.length_b   1.000
_cell.length_c   1.000
_cell.angle_alpha   90.00
_cell.angle_beta   90.00
_cell.angle_gamma   90.00
#
_symmetry.space_group_name_H-M   'P 1'
#
loop_
_entity.id
_entity.type
_entity.pdbx_description
1 polymer ?
#
loop_
_entity_poly.entity_id
_entity_poly.type
_entity_poly.pdbx_seq_one_letter_code
_entity_poly.pdbx_strand_id
1 'polypeptide(L)'
;MELYAIITGDIVDSRSKDIREWLPFLESTLGDCSDKYDVYRGDSFQVMLGLDKAIESMFYIKSRIRSLGNLEVRMGLGIGTVDYMDAHIKNSFGDAFVRSGEAFESLHKDLLMVSSPWKDWDELSNIMLNLCVEIANRWTVNMAETVAEALRNPDVNQQELAKRLHRKHQSQVSTELTRAGWSKLNKAIAYCTEELLRRC
;
A
#
# COMPACT_ATOMS: atom_id res chain seq x y z
N MET A 1 -22.26 -9.69 8.11
CA MET A 1 -21.21 -9.09 8.95
C MET A 1 -20.38 -8.20 8.05
N GLU A 2 -20.05 -7.02 8.52
CA GLU A 2 -19.22 -6.08 7.76
C GLU A 2 -17.77 -6.56 7.74
N LEU A 3 -17.13 -6.50 6.57
CA LEU A 3 -15.75 -6.92 6.38
C LEU A 3 -14.85 -5.68 6.25
N TYR A 4 -13.68 -5.80 6.81
CA TYR A 4 -12.64 -4.77 6.80
C TYR A 4 -11.33 -5.31 6.26
N ALA A 5 -10.48 -4.41 5.84
CA ALA A 5 -9.11 -4.67 5.45
C ALA A 5 -8.15 -4.11 6.48
N ILE A 6 -7.22 -4.92 6.97
CA ILE A 6 -6.14 -4.50 7.86
C ILE A 6 -4.81 -4.70 7.15
N ILE A 7 -4.02 -3.66 7.05
CA ILE A 7 -2.63 -3.76 6.62
C ILE A 7 -1.75 -3.74 7.88
N THR A 8 -0.94 -4.76 8.06
CA THR A 8 0.17 -4.81 9.03
C THR A 8 1.46 -4.70 8.26
N GLY A 9 2.36 -3.80 8.63
CA GLY A 9 3.61 -3.59 7.90
C GLY A 9 4.76 -3.06 8.75
N ASP A 10 5.96 -3.07 8.17
CA ASP A 10 7.16 -2.44 8.71
C ASP A 10 8.01 -1.78 7.63
N ILE A 11 8.91 -0.88 8.05
CA ILE A 11 9.89 -0.26 7.18
C ILE A 11 11.17 -1.09 7.18
N VAL A 12 11.53 -1.61 6.01
CA VAL A 12 12.77 -2.36 5.81
C VAL A 12 13.94 -1.39 5.88
N ASP A 13 15.00 -1.80 6.57
CA ASP A 13 16.21 -0.99 6.76
C ASP A 13 15.95 0.39 7.40
N SER A 14 14.94 0.48 8.27
CA SER A 14 14.51 1.71 8.97
C SER A 14 15.67 2.45 9.65
N ARG A 15 16.71 1.72 10.07
CA ARG A 15 17.92 2.27 10.70
C ARG A 15 18.91 2.89 9.72
N SER A 16 18.71 2.74 8.43
CA SER A 16 19.59 3.33 7.38
C SER A 16 19.39 4.84 7.22
N LYS A 17 18.31 5.39 7.76
CA LYS A 17 17.97 6.82 7.78
C LYS A 17 17.57 7.29 9.16
N ASP A 18 17.71 8.61 9.39
CA ASP A 18 17.21 9.22 10.63
C ASP A 18 15.69 9.06 10.73
N ILE A 19 15.23 8.54 11.87
CA ILE A 19 13.81 8.32 12.14
C ILE A 19 12.99 9.61 12.01
N ARG A 20 13.59 10.77 12.30
CA ARG A 20 12.96 12.09 12.18
C ARG A 20 12.63 12.48 10.73
N GLU A 21 13.27 11.84 9.76
CA GLU A 21 13.01 12.11 8.34
C GLU A 21 11.84 11.27 7.80
N TRP A 22 11.77 9.99 8.18
CA TRP A 22 10.81 9.07 7.57
C TRP A 22 9.55 8.80 8.43
N LEU A 23 9.64 8.87 9.75
CA LEU A 23 8.49 8.55 10.62
C LEU A 23 7.33 9.55 10.44
N PRO A 24 7.53 10.88 10.46
CA PRO A 24 6.43 11.81 10.17
C PRO A 24 5.87 11.65 8.76
N PHE A 25 6.70 11.22 7.82
CA PHE A 25 6.29 10.95 6.44
C PHE A 25 5.42 9.68 6.35
N LEU A 26 5.79 8.62 7.08
CA LEU A 26 4.98 7.41 7.21
C LEU A 26 3.62 7.73 7.85
N GLU A 27 3.61 8.44 9.00
CA GLU A 27 2.38 8.84 9.68
C GLU A 27 1.45 9.66 8.76
N SER A 28 1.99 10.64 8.04
CA SER A 28 1.24 11.39 7.03
C SER A 28 0.69 10.48 5.93
N THR A 29 1.49 9.51 5.47
CA THR A 29 1.09 8.56 4.42
C THR A 29 -0.05 7.64 4.89
N LEU A 30 0.01 7.15 6.12
CA LEU A 30 -1.04 6.33 6.71
C LEU A 30 -2.32 7.15 6.94
N GLY A 31 -2.18 8.40 7.43
CA GLY A 31 -3.29 9.35 7.58
C GLY A 31 -3.98 9.72 6.27
N ASP A 32 -3.24 9.72 5.15
CA ASP A 32 -3.84 9.86 3.81
C ASP A 32 -4.71 8.65 3.42
N CYS A 33 -4.43 7.46 3.97
CA CYS A 33 -5.19 6.23 3.70
C CYS A 33 -6.41 6.09 4.62
N SER A 34 -6.26 6.40 5.91
CA SER A 34 -7.32 6.21 6.92
C SER A 34 -7.04 7.01 8.20
N ASP A 35 -8.10 7.43 8.89
CA ASP A 35 -8.00 7.98 10.25
C ASP A 35 -7.71 6.90 11.31
N LYS A 36 -7.81 5.62 10.93
CA LYS A 36 -7.58 4.47 11.82
C LYS A 36 -6.26 3.81 11.51
N TYR A 37 -5.19 4.31 12.10
CA TYR A 37 -3.87 3.72 12.04
C TYR A 37 -3.11 3.91 13.35
N ASP A 38 -2.14 3.04 13.59
CA ASP A 38 -1.14 3.19 14.66
C ASP A 38 0.25 2.85 14.12
N VAL A 39 1.28 3.59 14.57
CA VAL A 39 2.69 3.22 14.43
C VAL A 39 3.21 2.77 15.79
N TYR A 40 3.91 1.64 15.84
CA TYR A 40 4.40 1.04 17.09
C TYR A 40 5.76 0.38 16.87
N ARG A 41 6.49 0.10 17.97
CA ARG A 41 7.84 -0.50 17.96
C ARG A 41 8.86 0.25 17.09
N GLY A 42 8.58 1.50 16.75
CA GLY A 42 9.47 2.38 15.99
C GLY A 42 9.27 2.38 14.49
N ASP A 43 9.03 1.24 13.84
CA ASP A 43 8.92 1.10 12.38
C ASP A 43 7.75 0.24 11.90
N SER A 44 7.05 -0.41 12.81
CA SER A 44 5.88 -1.23 12.51
C SER A 44 4.60 -0.39 12.56
N PHE A 45 3.64 -0.72 11.72
CA PHE A 45 2.38 -0.01 11.65
C PHE A 45 1.19 -0.94 11.35
N GLN A 46 0.01 -0.48 11.69
CA GLN A 46 -1.25 -1.04 11.24
C GLN A 46 -2.15 0.08 10.72
N VAL A 47 -2.93 -0.22 9.68
CA VAL A 47 -3.97 0.67 9.16
C VAL A 47 -5.20 -0.13 8.79
N MET A 48 -6.37 0.37 9.16
CA MET A 48 -7.67 -0.23 8.86
C MET A 48 -8.34 0.55 7.73
N LEU A 49 -8.89 -0.17 6.76
CA LEU A 49 -9.40 0.35 5.49
C LEU A 49 -10.73 -0.30 5.12
N GLY A 50 -11.50 0.38 4.28
CA GLY A 50 -12.53 -0.26 3.47
C GLY A 50 -11.92 -1.18 2.42
N LEU A 51 -12.67 -2.18 1.99
CA LEU A 51 -12.20 -3.18 1.02
C LEU A 51 -11.85 -2.58 -0.35
N ASP A 52 -12.58 -1.54 -0.74
CA ASP A 52 -12.42 -0.82 -2.00
C ASP A 52 -11.07 -0.07 -2.11
N LYS A 53 -10.47 0.25 -0.97
CA LYS A 53 -9.19 0.97 -0.87
C LYS A 53 -7.99 0.10 -0.49
N ALA A 54 -8.23 -1.16 -0.12
CA ALA A 54 -7.22 -2.01 0.48
C ALA A 54 -5.97 -2.21 -0.40
N ILE A 55 -6.16 -2.66 -1.63
CA ILE A 55 -5.06 -2.95 -2.56
C ILE A 55 -4.38 -1.67 -3.05
N GLU A 56 -5.17 -0.64 -3.37
CA GLU A 56 -4.65 0.67 -3.77
C GLU A 56 -3.74 1.26 -2.70
N SER A 57 -4.16 1.20 -1.42
CA SER A 57 -3.39 1.73 -0.28
C SER A 57 -2.06 1.00 -0.07
N MET A 58 -1.98 -0.32 -0.32
CA MET A 58 -0.69 -1.04 -0.27
C MET A 58 0.32 -0.42 -1.25
N PHE A 59 -0.10 -0.18 -2.50
CA PHE A 59 0.78 0.43 -3.50
C PHE A 59 1.02 1.92 -3.27
N TYR A 60 0.05 2.63 -2.70
CA TYR A 60 0.25 4.01 -2.28
C TYR A 60 1.32 4.11 -1.19
N ILE A 61 1.20 3.34 -0.11
CA ILE A 61 2.20 3.30 0.98
C ILE A 61 3.58 2.93 0.40
N LYS A 62 3.65 1.86 -0.43
CA LYS A 62 4.90 1.45 -1.06
C LYS A 62 5.53 2.56 -1.91
N SER A 63 4.75 3.23 -2.73
CA SER A 63 5.25 4.31 -3.59
C SER A 63 5.72 5.52 -2.77
N ARG A 64 5.01 5.88 -1.72
CA ARG A 64 5.37 6.95 -0.80
C ARG A 64 6.69 6.65 -0.09
N ILE A 65 6.84 5.46 0.51
CA ILE A 65 8.09 5.07 1.17
C ILE A 65 9.25 5.00 0.18
N ARG A 66 9.04 4.42 -1.01
CA ARG A 66 10.06 4.36 -2.06
C ARG A 66 10.50 5.74 -2.56
N SER A 67 9.64 6.75 -2.50
CA SER A 67 9.98 8.13 -2.86
C SER A 67 10.99 8.79 -1.91
N LEU A 68 11.18 8.25 -0.71
CA LEU A 68 12.24 8.67 0.22
C LEU A 68 13.63 8.13 -0.17
N GLY A 69 13.74 7.35 -1.24
CA GLY A 69 15.00 6.80 -1.76
C GLY A 69 15.23 5.34 -1.38
N ASN A 70 16.15 5.06 -0.43
CA ASN A 70 16.60 3.69 -0.14
C ASN A 70 15.74 2.95 0.90
N LEU A 71 14.58 3.47 1.27
CA LEU A 71 13.66 2.78 2.15
C LEU A 71 12.70 1.89 1.36
N GLU A 72 12.30 0.79 1.99
CA GLU A 72 11.32 -0.13 1.47
C GLU A 72 10.30 -0.48 2.57
N VAL A 73 9.16 -1.03 2.19
CA VAL A 73 8.10 -1.43 3.13
C VAL A 73 7.65 -2.86 2.83
N ARG A 74 7.43 -3.64 3.91
CA ARG A 74 6.79 -4.95 3.85
C ARG A 74 5.39 -4.86 4.44
N MET A 75 4.41 -5.49 3.81
CA MET A 75 3.01 -5.41 4.25
C MET A 75 2.27 -6.71 4.05
N GLY A 76 1.54 -7.13 5.08
CA GLY A 76 0.53 -8.17 5.02
C GLY A 76 -0.86 -7.56 5.08
N LEU A 77 -1.74 -7.89 4.14
CA LEU A 77 -3.13 -7.47 4.10
C LEU A 77 -4.02 -8.62 4.57
N GLY A 78 -4.83 -8.38 5.59
CA GLY A 78 -5.85 -9.31 6.07
C GLY A 78 -7.25 -8.80 5.79
N ILE A 79 -8.11 -9.64 5.24
CA ILE A 79 -9.53 -9.36 5.03
C ILE A 79 -10.36 -10.21 5.99
N GLY A 80 -11.29 -9.61 6.72
CA GLY A 80 -12.12 -10.32 7.68
C GLY A 80 -13.02 -9.42 8.50
N THR A 81 -13.65 -10.00 9.54
CA THR A 81 -14.43 -9.24 10.52
C THR A 81 -13.52 -8.52 11.51
N VAL A 82 -14.06 -7.49 12.13
CA VAL A 82 -13.50 -6.82 13.30
C VAL A 82 -14.49 -7.03 14.44
N ASP A 83 -14.10 -7.81 15.44
CA ASP A 83 -14.98 -8.20 16.55
C ASP A 83 -14.96 -7.17 17.67
N TYR A 84 -13.84 -6.50 17.88
CA TYR A 84 -13.67 -5.40 18.81
C TYR A 84 -12.82 -4.29 18.19
N MET A 85 -13.30 -3.08 18.31
CA MET A 85 -12.63 -1.88 17.82
C MET A 85 -12.33 -0.93 18.98
N ASP A 86 -11.04 -0.65 19.16
CA ASP A 86 -10.53 0.32 20.13
C ASP A 86 -10.22 1.66 19.45
N ALA A 87 -10.04 2.71 20.23
CA ALA A 87 -9.57 4.01 19.74
C ALA A 87 -8.16 3.90 19.12
N HIS A 88 -7.31 3.03 19.69
CA HIS A 88 -6.02 2.66 19.15
C HIS A 88 -6.14 1.31 18.43
N ILE A 89 -5.97 1.32 17.12
CA ILE A 89 -6.18 0.14 16.27
C ILE A 89 -5.38 -1.08 16.72
N LYS A 90 -4.18 -0.88 17.26
CA LYS A 90 -3.32 -1.96 17.82
C LYS A 90 -3.95 -2.75 18.97
N ASN A 91 -4.99 -2.21 19.62
CA ASN A 91 -5.74 -2.88 20.70
C ASN A 91 -7.00 -3.57 20.15
N SER A 92 -7.31 -3.37 18.88
CA SER A 92 -8.46 -3.98 18.20
C SER A 92 -8.15 -5.44 17.82
N PHE A 93 -9.20 -6.24 17.67
CA PHE A 93 -9.03 -7.63 17.24
C PHE A 93 -10.21 -8.12 16.39
N GLY A 94 -9.97 -9.19 15.66
CA GLY A 94 -10.89 -9.90 14.78
C GLY A 94 -10.14 -10.63 13.69
N ASP A 95 -10.85 -11.35 12.85
CA ASP A 95 -10.27 -12.18 11.78
C ASP A 95 -9.37 -11.36 10.83
N ALA A 96 -9.73 -10.11 10.53
CA ALA A 96 -8.92 -9.25 9.67
C ALA A 96 -7.52 -8.99 10.26
N PHE A 97 -7.43 -8.79 11.58
CA PHE A 97 -6.16 -8.58 12.27
C PHE A 97 -5.31 -9.85 12.30
N VAL A 98 -5.91 -11.00 12.61
CA VAL A 98 -5.22 -12.30 12.60
C VAL A 98 -4.64 -12.57 11.22
N ARG A 99 -5.46 -12.45 10.17
CA ARG A 99 -5.03 -12.70 8.78
C ARG A 99 -3.93 -11.74 8.32
N SER A 100 -3.99 -10.45 8.71
CA SER A 100 -2.94 -9.50 8.35
C SER A 100 -1.60 -9.82 9.01
N GLY A 101 -1.63 -10.27 10.27
CA GLY A 101 -0.45 -10.74 11.00
C GLY A 101 0.13 -12.01 10.37
N GLU A 102 -0.69 -13.01 10.09
CA GLU A 102 -0.26 -14.26 9.42
C GLU A 102 0.32 -13.99 8.04
N ALA A 103 -0.33 -13.13 7.23
CA ALA A 103 0.20 -12.71 5.93
C ALA A 103 1.56 -12.02 6.07
N PHE A 104 1.70 -11.13 7.04
CA PHE A 104 2.94 -10.42 7.31
C PHE A 104 4.07 -11.36 7.75
N GLU A 105 3.80 -12.29 8.66
CA GLU A 105 4.77 -13.29 9.12
C GLU A 105 5.21 -14.26 8.01
N SER A 106 4.33 -14.50 7.03
CA SER A 106 4.58 -15.40 5.90
C SER A 106 5.34 -14.76 4.74
N LEU A 107 5.71 -13.48 4.82
CA LEU A 107 6.31 -12.74 3.70
C LEU A 107 7.67 -13.27 3.21
N HIS A 108 8.47 -13.90 4.06
CA HIS A 108 9.81 -14.41 3.73
C HIS A 108 10.65 -13.41 2.91
N LYS A 109 10.66 -13.60 1.56
CA LYS A 109 11.36 -12.74 0.59
C LYS A 109 10.44 -11.76 -0.12
N ASP A 110 9.14 -11.99 -0.06
CA ASP A 110 8.15 -11.14 -0.68
C ASP A 110 7.93 -9.88 0.18
N LEU A 111 7.50 -8.81 -0.45
CA LEU A 111 7.24 -7.54 0.24
C LEU A 111 5.76 -7.30 0.50
N LEU A 112 4.88 -7.95 -0.26
CA LEU A 112 3.44 -7.85 -0.11
C LEU A 112 2.80 -9.24 -0.10
N MET A 113 1.83 -9.46 0.79
CA MET A 113 0.99 -10.64 0.82
C MET A 113 -0.42 -10.30 1.25
N VAL A 114 -1.40 -11.00 0.68
CA VAL A 114 -2.81 -10.89 1.07
C VAL A 114 -3.32 -12.21 1.64
N SER A 115 -4.21 -12.13 2.62
CA SER A 115 -4.93 -13.26 3.20
C SER A 115 -6.39 -12.88 3.45
N SER A 116 -7.30 -13.68 2.94
CA SER A 116 -8.74 -13.48 3.03
C SER A 116 -9.47 -14.79 3.36
N PRO A 117 -10.81 -14.77 3.53
CA PRO A 117 -11.60 -15.99 3.59
C PRO A 117 -11.60 -16.81 2.27
N TRP A 118 -11.17 -16.24 1.15
CA TRP A 118 -11.26 -16.84 -0.19
C TRP A 118 -9.88 -17.19 -0.73
N LYS A 119 -9.50 -18.45 -0.58
CA LYS A 119 -8.17 -18.97 -0.94
C LYS A 119 -7.84 -18.85 -2.43
N ASP A 120 -8.84 -19.01 -3.29
CA ASP A 120 -8.70 -18.83 -4.75
C ASP A 120 -8.35 -17.39 -5.11
N TRP A 121 -8.94 -16.41 -4.43
CA TRP A 121 -8.62 -15.00 -4.58
C TRP A 121 -7.23 -14.68 -4.03
N ASP A 122 -6.89 -15.22 -2.85
CA ASP A 122 -5.56 -15.05 -2.22
C ASP A 122 -4.45 -15.52 -3.18
N GLU A 123 -4.61 -16.71 -3.76
CA GLU A 123 -3.62 -17.30 -4.67
C GLU A 123 -3.38 -16.42 -5.89
N LEU A 124 -4.45 -16.07 -6.60
CA LEU A 124 -4.36 -15.24 -7.78
C LEU A 124 -3.82 -13.84 -7.47
N SER A 125 -4.35 -13.21 -6.41
CA SER A 125 -3.94 -11.86 -6.03
C SER A 125 -2.49 -11.82 -5.59
N ASN A 126 -1.99 -12.79 -4.82
CA ASN A 126 -0.59 -12.84 -4.41
C ASN A 126 0.36 -12.98 -5.62
N ILE A 127 0.01 -13.79 -6.62
CA ILE A 127 0.80 -13.89 -7.86
C ILE A 127 0.84 -12.53 -8.58
N MET A 128 -0.33 -11.92 -8.81
CA MET A 128 -0.42 -10.66 -9.54
C MET A 128 0.27 -9.50 -8.83
N LEU A 129 0.06 -9.39 -7.51
CA LEU A 129 0.61 -8.30 -6.71
C LEU A 129 2.13 -8.43 -6.57
N ASN A 130 2.67 -9.67 -6.44
CA ASN A 130 4.12 -9.88 -6.41
C ASN A 130 4.79 -9.56 -7.75
N LEU A 131 4.15 -9.85 -8.89
CA LEU A 131 4.63 -9.37 -10.19
C LEU A 131 4.63 -7.83 -10.27
N CYS A 132 3.62 -7.17 -9.69
CA CYS A 132 3.59 -5.70 -9.59
C CYS A 132 4.69 -5.16 -8.67
N VAL A 133 4.98 -5.85 -7.56
CA VAL A 133 6.09 -5.52 -6.64
C VAL A 133 7.44 -5.60 -7.35
N GLU A 134 7.69 -6.62 -8.17
CA GLU A 134 8.92 -6.72 -8.97
C GLU A 134 9.11 -5.53 -9.92
N ILE A 135 8.02 -4.99 -10.46
CA ILE A 135 8.05 -3.76 -11.25
C ILE A 135 8.36 -2.56 -10.34
N ALA A 136 7.67 -2.46 -9.20
CA ALA A 136 7.79 -1.36 -8.25
C ALA A 136 9.18 -1.27 -7.58
N ASN A 137 9.86 -2.41 -7.37
CA ASN A 137 11.22 -2.45 -6.83
C ASN A 137 12.26 -1.73 -7.72
N ARG A 138 11.93 -1.52 -9.00
CA ARG A 138 12.77 -0.79 -9.97
C ARG A 138 12.46 0.72 -10.04
N TRP A 139 11.50 1.20 -9.27
CA TRP A 139 11.17 2.62 -9.31
C TRP A 139 12.29 3.49 -8.77
N THR A 140 12.58 4.54 -9.50
CA THR A 140 13.35 5.68 -9.01
C THR A 140 12.46 6.54 -8.09
N VAL A 141 13.06 7.44 -7.33
CA VAL A 141 12.34 8.42 -6.49
C VAL A 141 11.26 9.14 -7.31
N ASN A 142 11.61 9.67 -8.48
CA ASN A 142 10.66 10.40 -9.33
C ASN A 142 9.49 9.52 -9.84
N MET A 143 9.77 8.26 -10.20
CA MET A 143 8.72 7.32 -10.59
C MET A 143 7.77 7.03 -9.43
N ALA A 144 8.34 6.80 -8.24
CA ALA A 144 7.57 6.51 -7.03
C ALA A 144 6.68 7.70 -6.62
N GLU A 145 7.22 8.93 -6.64
CA GLU A 145 6.44 10.16 -6.42
C GLU A 145 5.27 10.28 -7.40
N THR A 146 5.55 10.03 -8.69
CA THR A 146 4.53 10.17 -9.73
C THR A 146 3.44 9.12 -9.63
N VAL A 147 3.81 7.88 -9.27
CA VAL A 147 2.83 6.81 -9.00
C VAL A 147 2.00 7.14 -7.76
N ALA A 148 2.61 7.61 -6.68
CA ALA A 148 1.90 8.00 -5.46
C ALA A 148 0.86 9.10 -5.74
N GLU A 149 1.26 10.13 -6.49
CA GLU A 149 0.35 11.22 -6.85
C GLU A 149 -0.78 10.76 -7.78
N ALA A 150 -0.50 9.85 -8.70
CA ALA A 150 -1.51 9.26 -9.58
C ALA A 150 -2.51 8.37 -8.84
N LEU A 151 -2.07 7.58 -7.85
CA LEU A 151 -2.96 6.78 -6.98
C LEU A 151 -3.86 7.67 -6.13
N ARG A 152 -3.30 8.74 -5.56
CA ARG A 152 -4.06 9.66 -4.71
C ARG A 152 -5.10 10.48 -5.47
N ASN A 153 -4.87 10.73 -6.75
CA ASN A 153 -5.68 11.62 -7.58
C ASN A 153 -6.03 10.95 -8.92
N PRO A 154 -6.84 9.88 -8.92
CA PRO A 154 -7.10 9.08 -10.12
C PRO A 154 -7.79 9.87 -11.25
N ASP A 155 -8.55 10.91 -10.93
CA ASP A 155 -9.30 11.73 -11.87
C ASP A 155 -8.49 12.91 -12.44
N VAL A 156 -7.26 13.10 -11.94
CA VAL A 156 -6.41 14.24 -12.32
C VAL A 156 -5.61 13.88 -13.57
N ASN A 157 -5.61 14.78 -14.57
CA ASN A 157 -4.84 14.58 -15.78
C ASN A 157 -3.34 14.82 -15.57
N GLN A 158 -2.51 14.32 -16.49
CA GLN A 158 -1.05 14.41 -16.37
C GLN A 158 -0.48 15.85 -16.40
N GLN A 159 -1.21 16.84 -16.93
CA GLN A 159 -0.77 18.24 -16.87
C GLN A 159 -0.86 18.78 -15.44
N GLU A 160 -1.94 18.45 -14.75
CA GLU A 160 -2.14 18.85 -13.37
C GLU A 160 -1.21 18.07 -12.43
N LEU A 161 -1.00 16.76 -12.66
CA LEU A 161 0.01 15.99 -11.95
C LEU A 161 1.40 16.59 -12.09
N ALA A 162 1.76 17.07 -13.30
CA ALA A 162 3.05 17.73 -13.53
C ALA A 162 3.22 19.01 -12.68
N LYS A 163 2.16 19.81 -12.54
CA LYS A 163 2.18 21.00 -11.68
C LYS A 163 2.38 20.64 -10.22
N ARG A 164 1.62 19.68 -9.69
CA ARG A 164 1.70 19.21 -8.30
C ARG A 164 3.07 18.65 -7.95
N LEU A 165 3.66 17.92 -8.90
CA LEU A 165 5.00 17.32 -8.77
C LEU A 165 6.14 18.29 -9.13
N HIS A 166 5.84 19.56 -9.42
CA HIS A 166 6.83 20.55 -9.88
C HIS A 166 7.66 20.07 -11.08
N ARG A 167 7.04 19.30 -11.99
CA ARG A 167 7.67 18.88 -13.26
C ARG A 167 7.49 19.98 -14.30
N LYS A 168 8.54 20.28 -15.08
CA LYS A 168 8.50 21.34 -16.11
C LYS A 168 7.48 21.06 -17.22
N HIS A 169 7.35 19.78 -17.58
CA HIS A 169 6.54 19.35 -18.72
C HIS A 169 5.70 18.12 -18.36
N GLN A 170 4.48 18.06 -18.88
CA GLN A 170 3.62 16.88 -18.79
C GLN A 170 4.30 15.60 -19.32
N SER A 171 5.15 15.74 -20.35
CA SER A 171 5.89 14.60 -20.93
C SER A 171 6.82 13.89 -19.91
N GLN A 172 7.28 14.59 -18.88
CA GLN A 172 8.06 13.94 -17.79
C GLN A 172 7.18 12.98 -17.01
N VAL A 173 5.98 13.42 -16.59
CA VAL A 173 4.99 12.57 -15.90
C VAL A 173 4.61 11.37 -16.77
N SER A 174 4.32 11.60 -18.06
CA SER A 174 4.01 10.51 -19.00
C SER A 174 5.14 9.48 -19.09
N THR A 175 6.38 9.95 -19.16
CA THR A 175 7.57 9.07 -19.21
C THR A 175 7.76 8.31 -17.90
N GLU A 176 7.62 8.99 -16.75
CA GLU A 176 7.74 8.39 -15.42
C GLU A 176 6.68 7.31 -15.20
N LEU A 177 5.41 7.57 -15.51
CA LEU A 177 4.32 6.59 -15.43
C LEU A 177 4.53 5.40 -16.37
N THR A 178 5.00 5.66 -17.61
CA THR A 178 5.28 4.59 -18.57
C THR A 178 6.39 3.68 -18.07
N ARG A 179 7.49 4.25 -17.61
CA ARG A 179 8.64 3.48 -17.06
C ARG A 179 8.29 2.78 -15.75
N ALA A 180 7.43 3.37 -14.94
CA ALA A 180 6.92 2.75 -13.72
C ALA A 180 5.97 1.57 -13.96
N GLY A 181 5.56 1.30 -15.21
CA GLY A 181 4.60 0.25 -15.53
C GLY A 181 3.17 0.56 -15.09
N TRP A 182 2.85 1.84 -14.86
CA TRP A 182 1.60 2.32 -14.28
C TRP A 182 0.35 1.69 -14.87
N SER A 183 0.24 1.64 -16.20
CA SER A 183 -0.95 1.08 -16.86
C SER A 183 -1.22 -0.38 -16.50
N LYS A 184 -0.17 -1.19 -16.30
CA LYS A 184 -0.29 -2.60 -15.92
C LYS A 184 -0.60 -2.75 -14.44
N LEU A 185 0.11 -1.99 -13.62
CA LEU A 185 -0.07 -1.96 -12.17
C LEU A 185 -1.50 -1.53 -11.80
N ASN A 186 -1.98 -0.43 -12.37
CA ASN A 186 -3.32 0.08 -12.09
C ASN A 186 -4.42 -0.93 -12.50
N LYS A 187 -4.24 -1.63 -13.64
CA LYS A 187 -5.15 -2.71 -14.05
C LYS A 187 -5.14 -3.89 -13.08
N ALA A 188 -3.99 -4.28 -12.57
CA ALA A 188 -3.88 -5.36 -11.59
C ALA A 188 -4.55 -4.97 -10.26
N ILE A 189 -4.30 -3.75 -9.77
CA ILE A 189 -4.96 -3.20 -8.57
C ILE A 189 -6.49 -3.23 -8.76
N ALA A 190 -6.97 -2.65 -9.85
CA ALA A 190 -8.41 -2.60 -10.13
C ALA A 190 -9.04 -3.99 -10.21
N TYR A 191 -8.40 -4.92 -10.93
CA TYR A 191 -8.90 -6.30 -11.06
C TYR A 191 -8.96 -7.02 -9.70
N CYS A 192 -7.89 -6.97 -8.91
CA CYS A 192 -7.88 -7.61 -7.58
C CYS A 192 -8.95 -7.00 -6.66
N THR A 193 -9.15 -5.68 -6.71
CA THR A 193 -10.18 -4.98 -5.92
C THR A 193 -11.59 -5.37 -6.38
N GLU A 194 -11.87 -5.36 -7.69
CA GLU A 194 -13.17 -5.76 -8.23
C GLU A 194 -13.52 -7.21 -7.89
N GLU A 195 -12.55 -8.12 -8.03
CA GLU A 195 -12.74 -9.52 -7.67
C GLU A 195 -12.94 -9.74 -6.16
N LEU A 196 -12.31 -8.91 -5.31
CA LEU A 196 -12.57 -8.89 -3.88
C LEU A 196 -14.01 -8.46 -3.58
N LEU A 197 -14.42 -7.32 -4.14
CA LEU A 197 -15.74 -6.74 -3.89
C LEU A 197 -16.90 -7.61 -4.40
N ARG A 198 -16.68 -8.43 -5.45
CA ARG A 198 -17.66 -9.39 -5.94
C ARG A 198 -17.93 -10.55 -4.97
N ARG A 199 -17.05 -10.81 -4.02
CA ARG A 199 -17.15 -11.88 -3.03
C ARG A 199 -17.80 -11.43 -1.72
N CYS A 200 -17.92 -10.12 -1.53
CA CYS A 200 -18.52 -9.50 -0.35
C CYS A 200 -19.93 -9.01 -0.66
#